data_f77ceeff1e1e9242b34084769eb80260
#
_entry.id   f77ceeff1e1e9242b34084769eb80260
#
_cell.length_a   1.000
_cell.length_b   1.000
_cell.length_c   1.000
_cell.angle_alpha   90.00
_cell.angle_beta   90.00
_cell.angle_gamma   90.00
#
_symmetry.space_group_name_H-M   'P 1'
#
loop_
_entity.id
_entity.type
_entity.pdbx_description
1 polymer ?
#
loop_
_entity_poly.entity_id
_entity_poly.type
_entity_poly.pdbx_seq_one_letter_code
_entity_poly.pdbx_strand_id
1 'polypeptide(L)'
;MQFKLTKEQELIQRAAREYAEKTVAPQVETVLETGKVPDSILRDLKELDFFAIPVPEEYGGAGAGYSSYTLVLEQLARVLPALSVIISVNNVGLAAIQNFGTEEQKKRYLPQGGRGDGILSFAFTEPGTGSDPKQLTTTAERKGDTFVLNGTKRFITNAGFPGPIVVVAKESDTGAVSGFLFDKFIEGYTVSEPWKKMGAPGGPLYDVYLKDVVVPAESMLGGPNMGFWVLKVALALGKIGISSIFLGCMLAAYEEALKYATQKTHRGQPIVKFQSIQTAISDMAMKYEASRWMTYRIGWLADQAKDKGDILKDSAMTKIFVTEEAVDVARIAMNVHGSYGLMQDYKMSQIWKDVIFGPQVEGVSPLLKVLVAGEILRG
;
A
#
# COMPACT_ATOMS: atom_id res chain seq x y z
N MET A 1 -0.25 19.16 -21.54
CA MET A 1 -0.63 18.40 -20.35
C MET A 1 -2.15 18.26 -20.30
N GLN A 2 -2.65 17.05 -20.15
CA GLN A 2 -4.08 16.80 -19.93
C GLN A 2 -4.27 16.50 -18.46
N PHE A 3 -4.96 17.40 -17.74
CA PHE A 3 -5.28 17.23 -16.31
C PHE A 3 -6.66 16.56 -16.09
N LYS A 4 -7.39 16.27 -17.17
CA LYS A 4 -8.68 15.58 -17.10
C LYS A 4 -8.45 14.07 -17.15
N LEU A 5 -9.19 13.35 -16.33
CA LEU A 5 -9.29 11.90 -16.43
C LEU A 5 -9.87 11.50 -17.80
N THR A 6 -9.48 10.36 -18.31
CA THR A 6 -10.15 9.75 -19.47
C THR A 6 -11.56 9.28 -19.05
N LYS A 7 -12.44 9.06 -20.00
CA LYS A 7 -13.79 8.51 -19.71
C LYS A 7 -13.71 7.17 -18.98
N GLU A 8 -12.74 6.34 -19.31
CA GLU A 8 -12.50 5.07 -18.67
C GLU A 8 -12.06 5.26 -17.19
N GLN A 9 -11.09 6.15 -16.95
CA GLN A 9 -10.65 6.49 -15.59
C GLN A 9 -11.78 7.07 -14.74
N GLU A 10 -12.64 7.94 -15.31
CA GLU A 10 -13.83 8.46 -14.63
C GLU A 10 -14.82 7.34 -14.25
N LEU A 11 -15.01 6.34 -15.13
CA LEU A 11 -15.86 5.18 -14.88
C LEU A 11 -15.27 4.30 -13.75
N ILE A 12 -13.98 4.00 -13.81
CA ILE A 12 -13.27 3.21 -12.79
C ILE A 12 -13.34 3.91 -11.43
N GLN A 13 -13.04 5.21 -11.36
CA GLN A 13 -13.12 5.97 -10.12
C GLN A 13 -14.53 5.98 -9.53
N ARG A 14 -15.55 6.17 -10.38
CA ARG A 14 -16.96 6.15 -9.96
C ARG A 14 -17.37 4.77 -9.46
N ALA A 15 -17.00 3.70 -10.16
CA ALA A 15 -17.29 2.33 -9.73
C ALA A 15 -16.66 2.01 -8.36
N ALA A 16 -15.39 2.38 -8.16
CA ALA A 16 -14.70 2.22 -6.87
C ALA A 16 -15.37 3.03 -5.76
N ARG A 17 -15.78 4.28 -6.06
CA ARG A 17 -16.50 5.14 -5.10
C ARG A 17 -17.84 4.54 -4.71
N GLU A 18 -18.64 4.13 -5.68
CA GLU A 18 -19.96 3.54 -5.44
C GLU A 18 -19.87 2.24 -4.65
N TYR A 19 -18.91 1.38 -4.98
CA TYR A 19 -18.65 0.17 -4.22
C TYR A 19 -18.24 0.49 -2.76
N ALA A 20 -17.31 1.43 -2.58
CA ALA A 20 -16.87 1.84 -1.25
C ALA A 20 -18.04 2.40 -0.41
N GLU A 21 -18.90 3.24 -0.98
CA GLU A 21 -20.01 3.87 -0.27
C GLU A 21 -21.17 2.90 0.00
N LYS A 22 -21.54 2.07 -0.98
CA LYS A 22 -22.76 1.22 -0.90
C LYS A 22 -22.50 -0.13 -0.24
N THR A 23 -21.31 -0.71 -0.44
CA THR A 23 -21.01 -2.08 0.01
C THR A 23 -20.02 -2.09 1.19
N VAL A 24 -18.93 -1.31 1.12
CA VAL A 24 -17.91 -1.31 2.17
C VAL A 24 -18.33 -0.51 3.40
N ALA A 25 -18.88 0.70 3.22
CA ALA A 25 -19.23 1.59 4.34
C ALA A 25 -20.14 0.95 5.40
N PRO A 26 -21.17 0.14 5.05
CA PRO A 26 -21.98 -0.57 6.04
C PRO A 26 -21.22 -1.62 6.86
N GLN A 27 -20.07 -2.10 6.39
CA GLN A 27 -19.27 -3.15 7.04
C GLN A 27 -18.13 -2.59 7.90
N VAL A 28 -17.90 -1.28 7.87
CA VAL A 28 -16.75 -0.65 8.56
C VAL A 28 -16.77 -0.95 10.05
N GLU A 29 -17.92 -0.82 10.72
CA GLU A 29 -18.03 -1.07 12.16
C GLU A 29 -17.66 -2.52 12.51
N THR A 30 -18.15 -3.49 11.75
CA THR A 30 -17.76 -4.90 11.90
C THR A 30 -16.25 -5.10 11.76
N VAL A 31 -15.61 -4.41 10.82
CA VAL A 31 -14.14 -4.49 10.64
C VAL A 31 -13.42 -3.83 11.82
N LEU A 32 -13.91 -2.72 12.34
CA LEU A 32 -13.34 -2.07 13.53
C LEU A 32 -13.40 -2.97 14.77
N GLU A 33 -14.51 -3.67 14.97
CA GLU A 33 -14.71 -4.57 16.10
C GLU A 33 -13.90 -5.87 15.98
N THR A 34 -13.92 -6.47 14.80
CA THR A 34 -13.31 -7.80 14.60
C THR A 34 -11.84 -7.76 14.19
N GLY A 35 -11.37 -6.63 13.66
CA GLY A 35 -10.05 -6.49 13.05
C GLY A 35 -9.88 -7.29 11.74
N LYS A 36 -10.98 -7.74 11.12
CA LYS A 36 -10.96 -8.58 9.91
C LYS A 36 -11.87 -8.02 8.83
N VAL A 37 -11.39 -8.01 7.60
CA VAL A 37 -12.23 -7.74 6.43
C VAL A 37 -13.07 -8.98 6.15
N PRO A 38 -14.41 -8.86 5.97
CA PRO A 38 -15.28 -9.97 5.60
C PRO A 38 -14.85 -10.63 4.27
N ASP A 39 -14.96 -11.95 4.19
CA ASP A 39 -14.62 -12.72 2.97
C ASP A 39 -15.48 -12.31 1.76
N SER A 40 -16.72 -11.83 2.00
CA SER A 40 -17.57 -11.28 0.94
C SER A 40 -16.92 -10.08 0.26
N ILE A 41 -16.35 -9.16 1.03
CA ILE A 41 -15.64 -7.98 0.49
C ILE A 41 -14.40 -8.41 -0.30
N LEU A 42 -13.60 -9.36 0.21
CA LEU A 42 -12.43 -9.86 -0.53
C LEU A 42 -12.84 -10.51 -1.85
N ARG A 43 -13.99 -11.18 -1.89
CA ARG A 43 -14.57 -11.77 -3.10
C ARG A 43 -15.03 -10.71 -4.09
N ASP A 44 -15.71 -9.67 -3.62
CA ASP A 44 -16.14 -8.55 -4.45
C ASP A 44 -14.94 -7.80 -5.08
N LEU A 45 -13.86 -7.57 -4.32
CA LEU A 45 -12.64 -6.95 -4.84
C LEU A 45 -12.03 -7.77 -5.98
N LYS A 46 -12.14 -9.08 -5.91
CA LYS A 46 -11.73 -10.02 -6.95
C LYS A 46 -12.65 -9.91 -8.18
N GLU A 47 -13.98 -9.95 -8.00
CA GLU A 47 -14.97 -9.85 -9.07
C GLU A 47 -14.92 -8.49 -9.80
N LEU A 48 -14.47 -7.44 -9.12
CA LEU A 48 -14.27 -6.10 -9.67
C LEU A 48 -12.86 -5.88 -10.26
N ASP A 49 -12.02 -6.91 -10.34
CA ASP A 49 -10.63 -6.86 -10.82
C ASP A 49 -9.74 -5.86 -10.08
N PHE A 50 -10.07 -5.47 -8.84
CA PHE A 50 -9.32 -4.46 -8.10
C PHE A 50 -7.93 -4.95 -7.65
N PHE A 51 -7.68 -6.25 -7.63
CA PHE A 51 -6.34 -6.80 -7.43
C PHE A 51 -5.47 -6.74 -8.69
N ALA A 52 -6.08 -6.63 -9.87
CA ALA A 52 -5.45 -6.82 -11.17
C ALA A 52 -5.23 -5.54 -11.98
N ILE A 53 -5.54 -4.38 -11.43
CA ILE A 53 -5.62 -3.11 -12.17
C ILE A 53 -4.38 -2.85 -13.05
N PRO A 54 -3.11 -2.88 -12.53
CA PRO A 54 -1.93 -2.61 -13.34
C PRO A 54 -1.33 -3.87 -14.00
N VAL A 55 -1.93 -5.05 -13.80
CA VAL A 55 -1.46 -6.29 -14.42
C VAL A 55 -1.88 -6.32 -15.88
N PRO A 56 -0.98 -6.65 -16.84
CA PRO A 56 -1.33 -6.73 -18.25
C PRO A 56 -2.42 -7.77 -18.55
N GLU A 57 -3.25 -7.51 -19.56
CA GLU A 57 -4.34 -8.39 -19.98
C GLU A 57 -3.84 -9.79 -20.39
N GLU A 58 -2.66 -9.89 -20.99
CA GLU A 58 -2.03 -11.17 -21.37
C GLU A 58 -1.78 -12.11 -20.19
N TYR A 59 -1.69 -11.57 -18.97
CA TYR A 59 -1.58 -12.32 -17.71
C TYR A 59 -2.89 -12.30 -16.91
N GLY A 60 -4.01 -11.97 -17.55
CA GLY A 60 -5.35 -11.98 -16.93
C GLY A 60 -5.62 -10.81 -15.99
N GLY A 61 -4.91 -9.70 -16.15
CA GLY A 61 -5.17 -8.45 -15.46
C GLY A 61 -6.10 -7.50 -16.23
N ALA A 62 -6.41 -6.36 -15.64
CA ALA A 62 -7.24 -5.33 -16.25
C ALA A 62 -6.47 -4.42 -17.24
N GLY A 63 -5.14 -4.41 -17.21
CA GLY A 63 -4.31 -3.57 -18.08
C GLY A 63 -4.52 -2.06 -17.93
N ALA A 64 -5.25 -1.62 -16.90
CA ALA A 64 -5.69 -0.24 -16.74
C ALA A 64 -4.63 0.72 -16.16
N GLY A 65 -3.45 0.20 -15.83
CA GLY A 65 -2.28 0.98 -15.42
C GLY A 65 -2.34 1.53 -14.00
N TYR A 66 -1.23 2.18 -13.61
CA TYR A 66 -1.08 2.80 -12.28
C TYR A 66 -1.89 4.07 -12.12
N SER A 67 -2.22 4.79 -13.20
CA SER A 67 -3.13 5.93 -13.16
C SER A 67 -4.51 5.51 -12.62
N SER A 68 -5.09 4.42 -13.15
CA SER A 68 -6.37 3.88 -12.67
C SER A 68 -6.25 3.26 -11.27
N TYR A 69 -5.12 2.61 -10.99
CA TYR A 69 -4.82 2.05 -9.67
C TYR A 69 -4.86 3.12 -8.56
N THR A 70 -4.29 4.32 -8.79
CA THR A 70 -4.36 5.41 -7.80
C THR A 70 -5.79 5.82 -7.51
N LEU A 71 -6.66 5.88 -8.52
CA LEU A 71 -8.06 6.27 -8.38
C LEU A 71 -8.86 5.27 -7.53
N VAL A 72 -8.64 3.98 -7.76
CA VAL A 72 -9.33 2.92 -6.99
C VAL A 72 -8.91 2.93 -5.54
N LEU A 73 -7.59 2.95 -5.27
CA LEU A 73 -7.08 2.94 -3.91
C LEU A 73 -7.50 4.16 -3.11
N GLU A 74 -7.54 5.35 -3.72
CA GLU A 74 -8.05 6.58 -3.08
C GLU A 74 -9.50 6.40 -2.61
N GLN A 75 -10.39 5.90 -3.48
CA GLN A 75 -11.81 5.79 -3.16
C GLN A 75 -12.09 4.69 -2.11
N LEU A 76 -11.38 3.58 -2.16
CA LEU A 76 -11.50 2.53 -1.14
C LEU A 76 -10.94 3.00 0.22
N ALA A 77 -9.76 3.64 0.22
CA ALA A 77 -9.12 4.12 1.44
C ALA A 77 -9.89 5.25 2.13
N ARG A 78 -10.65 6.04 1.38
CA ARG A 78 -11.56 7.06 1.92
C ARG A 78 -12.61 6.46 2.88
N VAL A 79 -12.95 5.19 2.70
CA VAL A 79 -13.96 4.48 3.50
C VAL A 79 -13.32 3.49 4.46
N LEU A 80 -12.42 2.64 3.96
CA LEU A 80 -11.73 1.60 4.74
C LEU A 80 -10.31 1.40 4.21
N PRO A 81 -9.29 2.06 4.78
CA PRO A 81 -7.91 1.99 4.31
C PRO A 81 -7.33 0.58 4.21
N ALA A 82 -7.82 -0.35 5.05
CA ALA A 82 -7.39 -1.75 5.05
C ALA A 82 -7.49 -2.43 3.68
N LEU A 83 -8.54 -2.14 2.91
CA LEU A 83 -8.74 -2.74 1.57
C LEU A 83 -7.63 -2.29 0.63
N SER A 84 -7.35 -0.99 0.61
CA SER A 84 -6.29 -0.43 -0.21
C SER A 84 -4.90 -0.93 0.23
N VAL A 85 -4.68 -1.20 1.53
CA VAL A 85 -3.45 -1.82 2.04
C VAL A 85 -3.29 -3.26 1.50
N ILE A 86 -4.35 -4.08 1.56
CA ILE A 86 -4.33 -5.45 1.05
C ILE A 86 -4.01 -5.46 -0.45
N ILE A 87 -4.70 -4.62 -1.24
CA ILE A 87 -4.48 -4.50 -2.68
C ILE A 87 -3.07 -3.96 -2.98
N SER A 88 -2.61 -2.96 -2.23
CA SER A 88 -1.30 -2.34 -2.46
C SER A 88 -0.16 -3.32 -2.25
N VAL A 89 -0.18 -4.10 -1.18
CA VAL A 89 0.88 -5.09 -0.92
C VAL A 89 0.81 -6.27 -1.90
N ASN A 90 -0.39 -6.69 -2.28
CA ASN A 90 -0.55 -7.66 -3.39
C ASN A 90 0.12 -7.14 -4.66
N ASN A 91 -0.11 -5.86 -5.02
CA ASN A 91 0.50 -5.24 -6.19
C ASN A 91 2.03 -5.10 -6.08
N VAL A 92 2.60 -4.89 -4.89
CA VAL A 92 4.06 -4.89 -4.69
C VAL A 92 4.67 -6.24 -5.10
N GLY A 93 4.03 -7.35 -4.71
CA GLY A 93 4.42 -8.69 -5.13
C GLY A 93 4.25 -8.91 -6.63
N LEU A 94 3.10 -8.53 -7.19
CA LEU A 94 2.83 -8.61 -8.64
C LEU A 94 3.85 -7.79 -9.44
N ALA A 95 4.16 -6.58 -9.01
CA ALA A 95 5.15 -5.72 -9.64
C ALA A 95 6.56 -6.34 -9.66
N ALA A 96 6.97 -6.98 -8.56
CA ALA A 96 8.24 -7.70 -8.50
C ALA A 96 8.27 -8.84 -9.52
N ILE A 97 7.21 -9.64 -9.63
CA ILE A 97 7.10 -10.74 -10.59
C ILE A 97 7.06 -10.22 -12.03
N GLN A 98 6.27 -9.17 -12.30
CA GLN A 98 6.13 -8.59 -13.63
C GLN A 98 7.46 -8.05 -14.19
N ASN A 99 8.30 -7.46 -13.32
CA ASN A 99 9.56 -6.84 -13.75
C ASN A 99 10.75 -7.80 -13.73
N PHE A 100 10.74 -8.84 -12.90
CA PHE A 100 11.90 -9.72 -12.70
C PHE A 100 11.60 -11.21 -12.86
N GLY A 101 10.33 -11.61 -12.98
CA GLY A 101 9.95 -13.00 -13.16
C GLY A 101 10.32 -13.55 -14.53
N THR A 102 10.62 -14.85 -14.61
CA THR A 102 10.66 -15.58 -15.87
C THR A 102 9.25 -15.66 -16.47
N GLU A 103 9.13 -16.00 -17.73
CA GLU A 103 7.82 -16.16 -18.37
C GLU A 103 6.96 -17.24 -17.68
N GLU A 104 7.59 -18.31 -17.17
CA GLU A 104 6.94 -19.37 -16.40
C GLU A 104 6.40 -18.81 -15.08
N GLN A 105 7.22 -18.03 -14.35
CA GLN A 105 6.82 -17.38 -13.10
C GLN A 105 5.67 -16.39 -13.34
N LYS A 106 5.75 -15.56 -14.39
CA LYS A 106 4.69 -14.62 -14.75
C LYS A 106 3.39 -15.32 -15.07
N LYS A 107 3.41 -16.34 -15.95
CA LYS A 107 2.23 -17.12 -16.34
C LYS A 107 1.60 -17.85 -15.17
N ARG A 108 2.40 -18.31 -14.19
CA ARG A 108 1.91 -19.00 -13.01
C ARG A 108 1.31 -18.04 -11.98
N TYR A 109 2.01 -16.97 -11.63
CA TYR A 109 1.72 -16.18 -10.41
C TYR A 109 0.94 -14.89 -10.67
N LEU A 110 1.11 -14.22 -11.85
CA LEU A 110 0.37 -12.99 -12.15
C LEU A 110 -1.14 -13.21 -12.23
N PRO A 111 -1.65 -14.29 -12.90
CA PRO A 111 -3.09 -14.55 -12.89
C PRO A 111 -3.65 -14.87 -11.52
N GLN A 112 -2.90 -15.57 -10.66
CA GLN A 112 -3.34 -15.91 -9.31
C GLN A 112 -3.52 -14.65 -8.45
N GLY A 113 -2.50 -13.78 -8.43
CA GLY A 113 -2.53 -12.55 -7.66
C GLY A 113 -3.49 -11.51 -8.23
N GLY A 114 -3.58 -11.41 -9.56
CA GLY A 114 -4.48 -10.52 -10.24
C GLY A 114 -5.95 -10.87 -10.00
N ARG A 115 -6.30 -12.15 -10.05
CA ARG A 115 -7.67 -12.61 -9.73
C ARG A 115 -7.95 -12.68 -8.23
N GLY A 116 -6.96 -12.44 -7.36
CA GLY A 116 -7.13 -12.56 -5.92
C GLY A 116 -7.32 -14.00 -5.43
N ASP A 117 -7.02 -15.02 -6.28
CA ASP A 117 -7.03 -16.44 -5.90
C ASP A 117 -5.88 -16.79 -4.96
N GLY A 118 -4.79 -15.99 -5.06
CA GLY A 118 -3.63 -16.09 -4.21
C GLY A 118 -3.10 -14.68 -3.90
N ILE A 119 -3.46 -14.13 -2.73
CA ILE A 119 -3.04 -12.77 -2.33
C ILE A 119 -1.55 -12.77 -2.01
N LEU A 120 -0.78 -11.94 -2.73
CA LEU A 120 0.67 -11.86 -2.58
C LEU A 120 1.10 -11.13 -1.30
N SER A 121 2.31 -11.49 -0.87
CA SER A 121 3.07 -10.78 0.16
C SER A 121 4.47 -10.48 -0.34
N PHE A 122 5.08 -9.42 0.22
CA PHE A 122 6.46 -9.06 -0.01
C PHE A 122 7.20 -8.99 1.32
N ALA A 123 8.18 -9.87 1.53
CA ALA A 123 8.84 -10.06 2.81
C ALA A 123 10.30 -9.60 2.76
N PHE A 124 10.52 -8.38 3.23
CA PHE A 124 11.84 -7.76 3.31
C PHE A 124 12.26 -7.50 4.77
N THR A 125 11.46 -6.76 5.53
CA THR A 125 11.75 -6.30 6.89
C THR A 125 11.96 -7.45 7.86
N GLU A 126 12.94 -7.31 8.76
CA GLU A 126 13.27 -8.27 9.82
C GLU A 126 13.22 -7.63 11.21
N PRO A 127 13.19 -8.41 12.29
CA PRO A 127 13.23 -7.84 13.67
C PRO A 127 14.38 -6.87 13.91
N GLY A 128 15.54 -7.11 13.30
CA GLY A 128 16.75 -6.31 13.46
C GLY A 128 16.92 -5.21 12.42
N THR A 129 16.19 -5.23 11.32
CA THR A 129 16.36 -4.26 10.23
C THR A 129 15.12 -4.05 9.37
N GLY A 130 14.87 -2.79 9.03
CA GLY A 130 13.86 -2.37 8.06
C GLY A 130 14.37 -1.23 7.19
N SER A 131 15.20 -0.35 7.76
CA SER A 131 15.74 0.83 7.08
C SER A 131 17.08 0.58 6.40
N ASP A 132 17.85 -0.42 6.84
CA ASP A 132 19.15 -0.78 6.25
C ASP A 132 19.11 -2.19 5.64
N PRO A 133 18.94 -2.30 4.31
CA PRO A 133 18.85 -3.60 3.64
C PRO A 133 20.13 -4.42 3.68
N LYS A 134 21.28 -3.84 4.05
CA LYS A 134 22.54 -4.57 4.19
C LYS A 134 22.61 -5.43 5.45
N GLN A 135 21.75 -5.14 6.44
CA GLN A 135 21.69 -5.84 7.73
C GLN A 135 20.78 -7.07 7.73
N LEU A 136 20.40 -7.57 6.56
CA LEU A 136 19.56 -8.78 6.44
C LEU A 136 20.27 -9.99 7.09
N THR A 137 19.49 -10.73 7.88
CA THR A 137 19.92 -11.94 8.57
C THR A 137 19.25 -13.21 8.05
N THR A 138 18.11 -13.09 7.33
CA THR A 138 17.50 -14.21 6.65
C THR A 138 18.43 -14.75 5.59
N THR A 139 18.73 -16.04 5.63
CA THR A 139 19.67 -16.73 4.74
C THR A 139 18.97 -17.61 3.71
N ALA A 140 19.64 -17.81 2.59
CA ALA A 140 19.31 -18.79 1.56
C ALA A 140 20.58 -19.61 1.25
N GLU A 141 20.59 -20.86 1.70
CA GLU A 141 21.71 -21.80 1.44
C GLU A 141 21.41 -22.62 0.19
N ARG A 142 22.30 -22.59 -0.79
CA ARG A 142 22.14 -23.41 -2.00
C ARG A 142 22.47 -24.88 -1.73
N LYS A 143 21.57 -25.79 -2.12
CA LYS A 143 21.77 -27.25 -2.04
C LYS A 143 21.39 -27.90 -3.37
N GLY A 144 22.38 -27.99 -4.26
CA GLY A 144 22.15 -28.46 -5.63
C GLY A 144 21.17 -27.59 -6.39
N ASP A 145 20.02 -28.15 -6.77
CA ASP A 145 18.95 -27.48 -7.52
C ASP A 145 17.88 -26.85 -6.61
N THR A 146 18.18 -26.67 -5.33
CA THR A 146 17.28 -26.04 -4.37
C THR A 146 17.99 -24.99 -3.54
N PHE A 147 17.19 -24.14 -2.85
CA PHE A 147 17.63 -23.29 -1.76
C PHE A 147 16.89 -23.64 -0.48
N VAL A 148 17.59 -23.56 0.65
CA VAL A 148 17.03 -23.71 2.00
C VAL A 148 17.03 -22.35 2.66
N LEU A 149 15.82 -21.80 2.95
CA LEU A 149 15.66 -20.49 3.54
C LEU A 149 15.44 -20.62 5.04
N ASN A 150 16.19 -19.81 5.81
CA ASN A 150 16.09 -19.71 7.25
C ASN A 150 16.08 -18.25 7.72
N GLY A 151 15.15 -17.88 8.61
CA GLY A 151 15.08 -16.53 9.16
C GLY A 151 13.69 -16.12 9.63
N THR A 152 13.59 -14.84 10.01
CA THR A 152 12.31 -14.24 10.45
C THR A 152 12.08 -12.92 9.72
N LYS A 153 10.92 -12.78 9.10
CA LYS A 153 10.46 -11.53 8.52
C LYS A 153 9.39 -10.90 9.39
N ARG A 154 9.37 -9.57 9.50
CA ARG A 154 8.50 -8.82 10.42
C ARG A 154 7.60 -7.83 9.68
N PHE A 155 6.38 -7.65 10.21
CA PHE A 155 5.37 -6.71 9.67
C PHE A 155 4.97 -7.03 8.22
N ILE A 156 4.86 -8.32 7.89
CA ILE A 156 4.53 -8.73 6.53
C ILE A 156 3.02 -8.74 6.33
N THR A 157 2.54 -7.79 5.56
CA THR A 157 1.13 -7.69 5.19
C THR A 157 0.74 -8.88 4.31
N ASN A 158 -0.49 -9.36 4.47
CA ASN A 158 -1.08 -10.48 3.72
C ASN A 158 -0.43 -11.85 3.96
N ALA A 159 0.59 -11.98 4.82
CA ALA A 159 1.32 -13.25 4.98
C ALA A 159 0.47 -14.41 5.51
N GLY A 160 -0.65 -14.13 6.15
CA GLY A 160 -1.61 -15.12 6.61
C GLY A 160 -2.67 -15.53 5.57
N PHE A 161 -2.74 -14.86 4.40
CA PHE A 161 -3.61 -15.30 3.30
C PHE A 161 -2.90 -16.33 2.41
N PRO A 162 -3.63 -17.30 1.83
CA PRO A 162 -3.09 -18.19 0.81
C PRO A 162 -2.54 -17.43 -0.40
N GLY A 163 -1.54 -17.99 -1.08
CA GLY A 163 -0.96 -17.44 -2.29
C GLY A 163 0.55 -17.27 -2.22
N PRO A 164 1.17 -16.65 -3.23
CA PRO A 164 2.63 -16.53 -3.30
C PRO A 164 3.20 -15.44 -2.36
N ILE A 165 4.51 -15.57 -2.11
CA ILE A 165 5.29 -14.59 -1.36
C ILE A 165 6.63 -14.38 -2.07
N VAL A 166 7.09 -13.12 -2.09
CA VAL A 166 8.46 -12.78 -2.42
C VAL A 166 9.24 -12.56 -1.14
N VAL A 167 10.28 -13.35 -0.90
CA VAL A 167 11.17 -13.24 0.24
C VAL A 167 12.53 -12.73 -0.23
N VAL A 168 13.02 -11.65 0.36
CA VAL A 168 14.40 -11.16 0.12
C VAL A 168 15.31 -11.77 1.17
N ALA A 169 16.36 -12.50 0.74
CA ALA A 169 17.28 -13.20 1.62
C ALA A 169 18.73 -13.04 1.15
N LYS A 170 19.68 -13.29 2.05
CA LYS A 170 21.11 -13.26 1.78
C LYS A 170 21.59 -14.68 1.46
N GLU A 171 22.19 -14.88 0.31
CA GLU A 171 22.81 -16.15 -0.06
C GLU A 171 23.99 -16.45 0.87
N SER A 172 24.01 -17.66 1.45
CA SER A 172 24.97 -18.04 2.50
C SER A 172 26.40 -18.18 2.01
N ASP A 173 26.57 -18.60 0.75
CA ASP A 173 27.88 -18.86 0.11
C ASP A 173 28.48 -17.58 -0.51
N THR A 174 27.68 -16.75 -1.14
CA THR A 174 28.15 -15.56 -1.87
C THR A 174 28.01 -14.27 -1.08
N GLY A 175 27.11 -14.23 -0.07
CA GLY A 175 26.71 -13.01 0.62
C GLY A 175 25.83 -12.08 -0.23
N ALA A 176 25.47 -12.49 -1.45
CA ALA A 176 24.60 -11.74 -2.34
C ALA A 176 23.18 -11.66 -1.78
N VAL A 177 22.45 -10.60 -2.11
CA VAL A 177 21.03 -10.45 -1.73
C VAL A 177 20.17 -10.81 -2.93
N SER A 178 19.28 -11.79 -2.76
CA SER A 178 18.41 -12.32 -3.81
C SER A 178 16.96 -12.39 -3.37
N GLY A 179 16.04 -12.34 -4.33
CA GLY A 179 14.61 -12.51 -4.11
C GLY A 179 14.17 -13.94 -4.43
N PHE A 180 13.29 -14.51 -3.63
CA PHE A 180 12.75 -15.86 -3.79
C PHE A 180 11.23 -15.82 -3.82
N LEU A 181 10.64 -16.36 -4.87
CA LEU A 181 9.19 -16.42 -5.11
C LEU A 181 8.70 -17.86 -4.92
N PHE A 182 7.77 -18.07 -3.99
CA PHE A 182 7.19 -19.39 -3.73
C PHE A 182 5.80 -19.26 -3.10
N ASP A 183 5.05 -20.36 -3.07
CA ASP A 183 3.74 -20.40 -2.43
C ASP A 183 3.88 -20.46 -0.90
N LYS A 184 3.06 -19.69 -0.16
CA LYS A 184 2.99 -19.71 1.31
C LYS A 184 2.48 -21.06 1.82
N PHE A 185 2.70 -21.32 3.11
CA PHE A 185 2.25 -22.53 3.81
C PHE A 185 2.85 -23.85 3.30
N ILE A 186 3.99 -23.79 2.61
CA ILE A 186 4.83 -24.98 2.37
C ILE A 186 5.55 -25.37 3.68
N GLU A 187 6.14 -26.56 3.72
CA GLU A 187 6.85 -27.04 4.90
C GLU A 187 7.92 -26.04 5.37
N GLY A 188 7.96 -25.77 6.67
CA GLY A 188 8.87 -24.82 7.28
C GLY A 188 8.39 -23.35 7.27
N TYR A 189 7.32 -23.01 6.52
CA TYR A 189 6.73 -21.66 6.54
C TYR A 189 5.63 -21.56 7.60
N THR A 190 5.75 -20.63 8.53
CA THR A 190 4.71 -20.33 9.52
C THR A 190 4.57 -18.84 9.73
N VAL A 191 3.45 -18.40 10.28
CA VAL A 191 3.17 -17.01 10.62
C VAL A 191 2.74 -16.87 12.07
N SER A 192 2.98 -15.68 12.65
CA SER A 192 2.46 -15.32 13.97
C SER A 192 0.95 -15.09 13.94
N GLU A 193 0.35 -14.86 15.12
CA GLU A 193 -0.89 -14.11 15.20
C GLU A 193 -0.71 -12.71 14.59
N PRO A 194 -1.76 -12.12 13.99
CA PRO A 194 -1.65 -10.79 13.41
C PRO A 194 -1.36 -9.73 14.49
N TRP A 195 -0.46 -8.81 14.18
CA TRP A 195 -0.13 -7.69 15.04
C TRP A 195 -1.33 -6.79 15.29
N LYS A 196 -1.55 -6.42 16.55
CA LYS A 196 -2.53 -5.40 16.93
C LYS A 196 -1.97 -4.02 16.59
N LYS A 197 -2.64 -3.30 15.69
CA LYS A 197 -2.22 -1.99 15.17
C LYS A 197 -3.11 -0.87 15.70
N MET A 198 -2.60 0.35 15.69
CA MET A 198 -3.38 1.54 16.01
C MET A 198 -4.42 1.84 14.91
N GLY A 199 -4.02 1.81 13.64
CA GLY A 199 -4.84 2.18 12.49
C GLY A 199 -4.94 1.08 11.44
N ALA A 200 -5.76 1.32 10.42
CA ALA A 200 -6.08 0.41 9.31
C ALA A 200 -6.46 -1.00 9.81
N PRO A 201 -7.46 -1.12 10.72
CA PRO A 201 -7.96 -2.43 11.14
C PRO A 201 -8.44 -3.22 9.92
N GLY A 202 -8.20 -4.54 9.92
CA GLY A 202 -8.51 -5.40 8.78
C GLY A 202 -7.39 -5.57 7.75
N GLY A 203 -6.34 -4.73 7.77
CA GLY A 203 -5.12 -4.95 6.98
C GLY A 203 -4.08 -5.71 7.82
N PRO A 204 -4.03 -7.05 7.78
CA PRO A 204 -3.29 -7.84 8.76
C PRO A 204 -1.78 -7.80 8.51
N LEU A 205 -0.99 -7.65 9.59
CA LEU A 205 0.47 -7.74 9.63
C LEU A 205 0.91 -8.94 10.44
N TYR A 206 1.88 -9.69 9.94
CA TYR A 206 2.40 -10.89 10.58
C TYR A 206 3.93 -10.85 10.70
N ASP A 207 4.47 -11.61 11.66
CA ASP A 207 5.82 -12.14 11.54
C ASP A 207 5.76 -13.44 10.73
N VAL A 208 6.72 -13.63 9.83
CA VAL A 208 6.90 -14.86 9.03
C VAL A 208 8.14 -15.56 9.53
N TYR A 209 8.00 -16.82 9.88
CA TYR A 209 9.10 -17.68 10.30
C TYR A 209 9.42 -18.69 9.20
N LEU A 210 10.68 -18.71 8.78
CA LEU A 210 11.22 -19.64 7.80
C LEU A 210 12.18 -20.58 8.55
N LYS A 211 11.83 -21.85 8.62
CA LYS A 211 12.65 -22.88 9.25
C LYS A 211 12.85 -24.02 8.26
N ASP A 212 14.04 -24.06 7.67
CA ASP A 212 14.42 -25.04 6.66
C ASP A 212 13.45 -25.09 5.48
N VAL A 213 12.95 -23.94 5.03
CA VAL A 213 12.04 -23.84 3.90
C VAL A 213 12.80 -24.18 2.61
N VAL A 214 12.45 -25.30 1.98
CA VAL A 214 13.08 -25.77 0.74
C VAL A 214 12.31 -25.24 -0.46
N VAL A 215 12.99 -24.51 -1.33
CA VAL A 215 12.43 -24.02 -2.60
C VAL A 215 13.33 -24.40 -3.78
N PRO A 216 12.78 -24.67 -4.97
CA PRO A 216 13.57 -24.93 -6.18
C PRO A 216 14.45 -23.73 -6.54
N ALA A 217 15.59 -23.96 -7.21
CA ALA A 217 16.48 -22.88 -7.64
C ALA A 217 15.79 -21.88 -8.58
N GLU A 218 14.84 -22.34 -9.37
CA GLU A 218 13.97 -21.56 -10.24
C GLU A 218 13.02 -20.60 -9.49
N SER A 219 12.89 -20.73 -8.17
CA SER A 219 12.16 -19.76 -7.33
C SER A 219 12.88 -18.42 -7.22
N MET A 220 14.16 -18.34 -7.61
CA MET A 220 14.91 -17.10 -7.60
C MET A 220 14.31 -16.10 -8.60
N LEU A 221 14.06 -14.88 -8.14
CA LEU A 221 13.43 -13.83 -8.92
C LEU A 221 14.50 -12.89 -9.51
N GLY A 222 14.58 -12.80 -10.84
CA GLY A 222 15.53 -11.95 -11.56
C GLY A 222 16.96 -12.49 -11.62
N GLY A 223 17.26 -13.62 -10.96
CA GLY A 223 18.59 -14.22 -10.91
C GLY A 223 19.43 -13.81 -9.69
N PRO A 224 20.69 -14.31 -9.61
CA PRO A 224 21.57 -14.05 -8.48
C PRO A 224 21.87 -12.56 -8.29
N ASN A 225 21.95 -12.13 -7.03
CA ASN A 225 22.29 -10.74 -6.65
C ASN A 225 21.33 -9.65 -7.17
N MET A 226 20.10 -10.04 -7.55
CA MET A 226 19.10 -9.07 -8.03
C MET A 226 18.17 -8.57 -6.91
N GLY A 227 18.30 -9.05 -5.66
CA GLY A 227 17.40 -8.72 -4.58
C GLY A 227 17.28 -7.22 -4.28
N PHE A 228 18.34 -6.45 -4.40
CA PHE A 228 18.29 -4.99 -4.25
C PHE A 228 17.55 -4.29 -5.39
N TRP A 229 17.65 -4.80 -6.61
CA TRP A 229 16.89 -4.28 -7.75
C TRP A 229 15.42 -4.62 -7.66
N VAL A 230 15.10 -5.86 -7.27
CA VAL A 230 13.73 -6.29 -6.96
C VAL A 230 13.14 -5.39 -5.88
N LEU A 231 13.87 -5.15 -4.79
CA LEU A 231 13.45 -4.26 -3.70
C LEU A 231 13.26 -2.81 -4.20
N LYS A 232 14.20 -2.28 -5.00
CA LYS A 232 14.12 -0.91 -5.54
C LYS A 232 12.84 -0.69 -6.33
N VAL A 233 12.53 -1.58 -7.27
CA VAL A 233 11.31 -1.49 -8.10
C VAL A 233 10.05 -1.71 -7.28
N ALA A 234 10.02 -2.75 -6.43
CA ALA A 234 8.91 -3.03 -5.53
C ALA A 234 8.57 -1.83 -4.65
N LEU A 235 9.59 -1.19 -4.04
CA LEU A 235 9.40 0.01 -3.21
C LEU A 235 9.05 1.26 -4.03
N ALA A 236 9.53 1.40 -5.27
CA ALA A 236 9.14 2.52 -6.12
C ALA A 236 7.65 2.48 -6.44
N LEU A 237 7.13 1.32 -6.81
CA LEU A 237 5.72 1.11 -7.14
C LEU A 237 4.83 1.02 -5.88
N GLY A 238 5.34 0.44 -4.78
CA GLY A 238 4.64 0.39 -3.49
C GLY A 238 4.32 1.77 -2.93
N LYS A 239 5.22 2.76 -3.12
CA LYS A 239 4.98 4.15 -2.71
C LYS A 239 3.83 4.82 -3.43
N ILE A 240 3.50 4.39 -4.65
CA ILE A 240 2.29 4.85 -5.37
C ILE A 240 1.05 4.41 -4.59
N GLY A 241 1.01 3.12 -4.20
CA GLY A 241 -0.09 2.58 -3.39
C GLY A 241 -0.26 3.33 -2.07
N ILE A 242 0.84 3.51 -1.33
CA ILE A 242 0.81 4.26 -0.06
C ILE A 242 0.34 5.70 -0.26
N SER A 243 0.84 6.41 -1.27
CA SER A 243 0.38 7.78 -1.57
C SER A 243 -1.13 7.81 -1.83
N SER A 244 -1.65 6.86 -2.60
CA SER A 244 -3.09 6.76 -2.90
C SER A 244 -3.93 6.45 -1.67
N ILE A 245 -3.46 5.58 -0.78
CA ILE A 245 -4.12 5.26 0.50
C ILE A 245 -4.24 6.51 1.37
N PHE A 246 -3.13 7.23 1.56
CA PHE A 246 -3.13 8.41 2.44
C PHE A 246 -3.83 9.61 1.80
N LEU A 247 -3.89 9.69 0.47
CA LEU A 247 -4.75 10.64 -0.24
C LEU A 247 -6.24 10.36 0.06
N GLY A 248 -6.66 9.08 0.05
CA GLY A 248 -8.02 8.69 0.42
C GLY A 248 -8.35 8.99 1.88
N CYS A 249 -7.43 8.71 2.81
CA CYS A 249 -7.60 9.07 4.22
C CYS A 249 -7.69 10.58 4.43
N MET A 250 -6.88 11.36 3.68
CA MET A 250 -6.93 12.83 3.69
C MET A 250 -8.30 13.35 3.21
N LEU A 251 -8.83 12.76 2.13
CA LEU A 251 -10.15 13.08 1.61
C LEU A 251 -11.23 12.77 2.65
N ALA A 252 -11.15 11.63 3.32
CA ALA A 252 -12.07 11.27 4.41
C ALA A 252 -12.05 12.30 5.55
N ALA A 253 -10.86 12.74 5.97
CA ALA A 253 -10.71 13.76 7.02
C ALA A 253 -11.34 15.10 6.60
N TYR A 254 -11.08 15.53 5.37
CA TYR A 254 -11.62 16.76 4.81
C TYR A 254 -13.16 16.72 4.70
N GLU A 255 -13.72 15.65 4.11
CA GLU A 255 -15.16 15.47 3.95
C GLU A 255 -15.88 15.42 5.31
N GLU A 256 -15.31 14.71 6.31
CA GLU A 256 -15.90 14.59 7.63
C GLU A 256 -15.88 15.94 8.39
N ALA A 257 -14.77 16.69 8.29
CA ALA A 257 -14.67 18.03 8.86
C ALA A 257 -15.67 19.01 8.23
N LEU A 258 -15.81 18.99 6.91
CA LEU A 258 -16.77 19.84 6.18
C LEU A 258 -18.23 19.48 6.59
N LYS A 259 -18.55 18.20 6.64
CA LYS A 259 -19.85 17.70 7.10
C LYS A 259 -20.15 18.17 8.53
N TYR A 260 -19.21 17.97 9.45
CA TYR A 260 -19.35 18.39 10.83
C TYR A 260 -19.54 19.91 10.94
N ALA A 261 -18.72 20.69 10.23
CA ALA A 261 -18.79 22.16 10.28
C ALA A 261 -20.11 22.73 9.76
N THR A 262 -20.75 22.06 8.80
CA THR A 262 -22.06 22.47 8.27
C THR A 262 -23.22 22.13 9.18
N GLN A 263 -23.10 21.08 10.00
CA GLN A 263 -24.17 20.59 10.90
C GLN A 263 -24.06 21.15 12.31
N LYS A 264 -22.83 21.27 12.84
CA LYS A 264 -22.60 21.76 14.21
C LYS A 264 -22.92 23.25 14.31
N THR A 265 -23.72 23.61 15.29
CA THR A 265 -24.09 25.02 15.55
C THR A 265 -23.35 25.58 16.76
N HIS A 266 -23.00 26.85 16.69
CA HIS A 266 -22.51 27.68 17.78
C HIS A 266 -23.10 29.10 17.67
N ARG A 267 -23.55 29.66 18.78
CA ARG A 267 -24.21 30.99 18.81
C ARG A 267 -25.34 31.15 17.77
N GLY A 268 -26.17 30.09 17.63
CA GLY A 268 -27.33 30.09 16.73
C GLY A 268 -27.06 29.91 15.24
N GLN A 269 -25.81 29.64 14.83
CA GLN A 269 -25.48 29.41 13.42
C GLN A 269 -24.48 28.26 13.23
N PRO A 270 -24.45 27.61 12.04
CA PRO A 270 -23.43 26.60 11.72
C PRO A 270 -22.01 27.11 11.86
N ILE A 271 -21.10 26.29 12.41
CA ILE A 271 -19.72 26.74 12.69
C ILE A 271 -18.95 27.06 11.39
N VAL A 272 -19.34 26.55 10.25
CA VAL A 272 -18.78 26.89 8.93
C VAL A 272 -18.90 28.39 8.61
N LYS A 273 -19.74 29.15 9.30
CA LYS A 273 -19.88 30.60 9.13
C LYS A 273 -18.75 31.41 9.81
N PHE A 274 -17.98 30.78 10.70
CA PHE A 274 -16.86 31.47 11.36
C PHE A 274 -15.60 31.43 10.50
N GLN A 275 -14.89 32.56 10.39
CA GLN A 275 -13.70 32.70 9.54
C GLN A 275 -12.60 31.68 9.89
N SER A 276 -12.39 31.37 11.18
CA SER A 276 -11.41 30.37 11.62
C SER A 276 -11.70 28.96 11.08
N ILE A 277 -12.97 28.62 10.91
CA ILE A 277 -13.38 27.34 10.31
C ILE A 277 -13.25 27.41 8.78
N GLN A 278 -13.58 28.55 8.16
CA GLN A 278 -13.43 28.72 6.72
C GLN A 278 -11.96 28.63 6.27
N THR A 279 -11.03 29.25 7.03
CA THR A 279 -9.59 29.12 6.76
C THR A 279 -9.12 27.67 6.93
N ALA A 280 -9.55 26.97 7.98
CA ALA A 280 -9.22 25.56 8.19
C ALA A 280 -9.70 24.65 7.03
N ILE A 281 -10.93 24.89 6.54
CA ILE A 281 -11.47 24.16 5.38
C ILE A 281 -10.65 24.44 4.11
N SER A 282 -10.27 25.72 3.88
CA SER A 282 -9.45 26.10 2.74
C SER A 282 -8.06 25.48 2.80
N ASP A 283 -7.43 25.45 3.97
CA ASP A 283 -6.12 24.82 4.16
C ASP A 283 -6.16 23.32 3.84
N MET A 284 -7.17 22.61 4.34
CA MET A 284 -7.37 21.18 4.04
C MET A 284 -7.59 20.96 2.54
N ALA A 285 -8.41 21.79 1.87
CA ALA A 285 -8.69 21.67 0.45
C ALA A 285 -7.42 21.87 -0.41
N MET A 286 -6.61 22.88 -0.09
CA MET A 286 -5.34 23.15 -0.80
C MET A 286 -4.35 22.00 -0.64
N LYS A 287 -4.19 21.46 0.58
CA LYS A 287 -3.30 20.33 0.87
C LYS A 287 -3.75 19.06 0.16
N TYR A 288 -5.05 18.78 0.17
CA TYR A 288 -5.62 17.64 -0.56
C TYR A 288 -5.39 17.79 -2.08
N GLU A 289 -5.67 18.94 -2.65
CA GLU A 289 -5.51 19.18 -4.09
C GLU A 289 -4.05 19.03 -4.54
N ALA A 290 -3.10 19.61 -3.79
CA ALA A 290 -1.67 19.44 -4.07
C ALA A 290 -1.24 17.96 -4.00
N SER A 291 -1.67 17.25 -2.95
CA SER A 291 -1.40 15.82 -2.76
C SER A 291 -2.00 14.97 -3.87
N ARG A 292 -3.22 15.30 -4.29
CA ARG A 292 -3.93 14.60 -5.38
C ARG A 292 -3.14 14.67 -6.69
N TRP A 293 -2.68 15.84 -7.07
CA TRP A 293 -1.93 16.00 -8.31
C TRP A 293 -0.56 15.34 -8.27
N MET A 294 0.11 15.34 -7.14
CA MET A 294 1.36 14.57 -6.99
C MET A 294 1.09 13.06 -7.12
N THR A 295 0.02 12.55 -6.50
CA THR A 295 -0.34 11.13 -6.54
C THR A 295 -0.77 10.70 -7.94
N TYR A 296 -1.58 11.48 -8.63
CA TYR A 296 -2.00 11.16 -9.99
C TYR A 296 -0.83 11.26 -10.98
N ARG A 297 0.04 12.25 -10.81
CA ARG A 297 1.26 12.38 -11.61
C ARG A 297 2.17 11.17 -11.47
N ILE A 298 2.38 10.65 -10.25
CA ILE A 298 3.28 9.48 -10.08
C ILE A 298 2.67 8.20 -10.66
N GLY A 299 1.34 8.02 -10.62
CA GLY A 299 0.65 6.95 -11.32
C GLY A 299 0.87 7.02 -12.83
N TRP A 300 0.69 8.22 -13.41
CA TRP A 300 0.95 8.46 -14.82
C TRP A 300 2.43 8.23 -15.20
N LEU A 301 3.38 8.69 -14.39
CA LEU A 301 4.81 8.43 -14.63
C LEU A 301 5.12 6.93 -14.63
N ALA A 302 4.51 6.16 -13.73
CA ALA A 302 4.67 4.71 -13.69
C ALA A 302 4.14 4.04 -14.96
N ASP A 303 3.05 4.55 -15.53
CA ASP A 303 2.52 4.03 -16.81
C ASP A 303 3.49 4.31 -17.96
N GLN A 304 4.16 5.47 -17.97
CA GLN A 304 5.09 5.87 -19.04
C GLN A 304 6.50 5.28 -18.89
N ALA A 305 6.92 4.95 -17.67
CA ALA A 305 8.29 4.51 -17.41
C ALA A 305 8.57 3.13 -18.04
N LYS A 306 9.67 3.03 -18.80
CA LYS A 306 10.19 1.76 -19.32
C LYS A 306 10.86 0.95 -18.20
N ASP A 307 11.70 1.60 -17.40
CA ASP A 307 12.27 1.04 -16.16
C ASP A 307 11.50 1.64 -14.96
N LYS A 308 10.83 0.79 -14.20
CA LYS A 308 10.07 1.22 -13.03
C LYS A 308 10.96 1.70 -11.88
N GLY A 309 12.27 1.42 -11.92
CA GLY A 309 13.25 1.97 -10.99
C GLY A 309 13.53 3.47 -11.18
N ASP A 310 13.28 4.01 -12.38
CA ASP A 310 13.53 5.43 -12.70
C ASP A 310 12.60 6.38 -11.95
N ILE A 311 11.42 5.91 -11.54
CA ILE A 311 10.46 6.73 -10.79
C ILE A 311 10.70 6.75 -9.27
N LEU A 312 11.77 6.12 -8.77
CA LEU A 312 12.01 5.98 -7.32
C LEU A 312 12.08 7.33 -6.60
N LYS A 313 12.76 8.31 -7.19
CA LYS A 313 12.84 9.68 -6.65
C LYS A 313 11.46 10.34 -6.57
N ASP A 314 10.72 10.34 -7.69
CA ASP A 314 9.40 10.97 -7.77
C ASP A 314 8.39 10.28 -6.85
N SER A 315 8.42 8.94 -6.76
CA SER A 315 7.55 8.19 -5.85
C SER A 315 7.88 8.44 -4.38
N ALA A 316 9.17 8.57 -4.04
CA ALA A 316 9.59 8.91 -2.69
C ALA A 316 9.16 10.33 -2.30
N MET A 317 9.35 11.33 -3.19
CA MET A 317 8.88 12.70 -2.97
C MET A 317 7.37 12.75 -2.76
N THR A 318 6.61 12.07 -3.61
CA THR A 318 5.15 12.00 -3.50
C THR A 318 4.73 11.36 -2.18
N LYS A 319 5.31 10.21 -1.83
CA LYS A 319 4.98 9.51 -0.57
C LYS A 319 5.26 10.40 0.64
N ILE A 320 6.43 11.02 0.73
CA ILE A 320 6.78 11.92 1.85
C ILE A 320 5.72 13.02 1.96
N PHE A 321 5.48 13.75 0.87
CA PHE A 321 4.56 14.88 0.87
C PHE A 321 3.14 14.45 1.28
N VAL A 322 2.58 13.46 0.60
CA VAL A 322 1.19 13.03 0.82
C VAL A 322 0.96 12.49 2.22
N THR A 323 1.91 11.70 2.76
CA THR A 323 1.73 11.12 4.10
C THR A 323 1.89 12.15 5.22
N GLU A 324 2.79 13.13 5.08
CA GLU A 324 2.94 14.22 6.04
C GLU A 324 1.71 15.17 6.00
N GLU A 325 1.25 15.53 4.79
CA GLU A 325 0.06 16.37 4.62
C GLU A 325 -1.22 15.67 5.09
N ALA A 326 -1.33 14.34 4.96
CA ALA A 326 -2.46 13.60 5.49
C ALA A 326 -2.56 13.71 7.01
N VAL A 327 -1.43 13.63 7.71
CA VAL A 327 -1.38 13.84 9.17
C VAL A 327 -1.78 15.28 9.52
N ASP A 328 -1.30 16.27 8.77
CA ASP A 328 -1.64 17.67 9.05
C ASP A 328 -3.12 17.98 8.76
N VAL A 329 -3.66 17.49 7.65
CA VAL A 329 -5.10 17.62 7.34
C VAL A 329 -5.97 16.97 8.40
N ALA A 330 -5.61 15.76 8.86
CA ALA A 330 -6.36 15.10 9.95
C ALA A 330 -6.26 15.87 11.27
N ARG A 331 -5.10 16.51 11.57
CA ARG A 331 -4.94 17.39 12.73
C ARG A 331 -5.85 18.63 12.63
N ILE A 332 -5.93 19.25 11.45
CA ILE A 332 -6.84 20.39 11.20
C ILE A 332 -8.30 19.94 11.35
N ALA A 333 -8.67 18.81 10.75
CA ALA A 333 -10.02 18.23 10.85
C ALA A 333 -10.40 17.90 12.31
N MET A 334 -9.47 17.35 13.09
CA MET A 334 -9.63 17.11 14.52
C MET A 334 -9.93 18.41 15.28
N ASN A 335 -9.20 19.49 14.98
CA ASN A 335 -9.43 20.81 15.58
C ASN A 335 -10.81 21.37 15.24
N VAL A 336 -11.32 21.15 14.01
CA VAL A 336 -12.68 21.55 13.62
C VAL A 336 -13.73 20.83 14.44
N HIS A 337 -13.50 19.55 14.79
CA HIS A 337 -14.41 18.77 15.64
C HIS A 337 -14.30 19.13 17.13
N GLY A 338 -13.15 19.68 17.56
CA GLY A 338 -12.85 19.91 18.97
C GLY A 338 -12.86 18.61 19.76
N SER A 339 -13.36 18.62 20.99
CA SER A 339 -13.41 17.44 21.85
C SER A 339 -14.21 16.27 21.26
N TYR A 340 -15.18 16.53 20.39
CA TYR A 340 -15.94 15.47 19.72
C TYR A 340 -15.09 14.62 18.79
N GLY A 341 -14.04 15.19 18.18
CA GLY A 341 -13.12 14.44 17.33
C GLY A 341 -12.34 13.33 18.06
N LEU A 342 -12.24 13.42 19.38
CA LEU A 342 -11.58 12.41 20.23
C LEU A 342 -12.49 11.21 20.58
N MET A 343 -13.80 11.37 20.41
CA MET A 343 -14.78 10.35 20.78
C MET A 343 -14.89 9.26 19.72
N GLN A 344 -14.94 8.00 20.15
CA GLN A 344 -15.00 6.84 19.24
C GLN A 344 -16.27 6.79 18.39
N ASP A 345 -17.36 7.42 18.86
CA ASP A 345 -18.62 7.56 18.12
C ASP A 345 -18.47 8.45 16.85
N TYR A 346 -17.37 9.19 16.75
CA TYR A 346 -17.06 10.04 15.60
C TYR A 346 -15.97 9.44 14.73
N LYS A 347 -16.22 9.34 13.42
CA LYS A 347 -15.28 8.80 12.45
C LYS A 347 -13.89 9.45 12.51
N MET A 348 -13.83 10.73 12.93
CA MET A 348 -12.58 11.48 12.98
C MET A 348 -11.55 10.82 13.89
N SER A 349 -11.97 10.21 15.00
CA SER A 349 -11.06 9.49 15.91
C SER A 349 -10.38 8.30 15.25
N GLN A 350 -11.09 7.57 14.37
CA GLN A 350 -10.54 6.46 13.60
C GLN A 350 -9.65 6.98 12.45
N ILE A 351 -10.09 8.01 11.72
CA ILE A 351 -9.30 8.62 10.64
C ILE A 351 -7.94 9.10 11.18
N TRP A 352 -7.90 9.69 12.38
CA TRP A 352 -6.64 10.06 13.02
C TRP A 352 -5.70 8.87 13.21
N LYS A 353 -6.20 7.75 13.71
CA LYS A 353 -5.43 6.52 13.88
C LYS A 353 -4.94 5.95 12.53
N ASP A 354 -5.72 6.14 11.47
CA ASP A 354 -5.43 5.63 10.13
C ASP A 354 -4.37 6.48 9.39
N VAL A 355 -4.17 7.74 9.75
CA VAL A 355 -3.18 8.60 9.07
C VAL A 355 -1.83 8.69 9.76
N ILE A 356 -1.81 8.59 11.11
CA ILE A 356 -0.61 8.91 11.89
C ILE A 356 0.61 8.03 11.57
N PHE A 357 0.42 6.83 11.07
CA PHE A 357 1.51 5.91 10.73
C PHE A 357 2.07 6.08 9.30
N GLY A 358 1.46 6.92 8.46
CA GLY A 358 1.85 7.12 7.06
C GLY A 358 3.32 7.45 6.85
N PRO A 359 3.90 8.42 7.59
CA PRO A 359 5.31 8.75 7.48
C PRO A 359 6.29 7.60 7.79
N GLN A 360 5.85 6.55 8.50
CA GLN A 360 6.68 5.44 8.97
C GLN A 360 6.70 4.21 8.05
N VAL A 361 5.71 4.04 7.17
CA VAL A 361 5.59 2.85 6.31
C VAL A 361 6.19 3.07 4.93
N GLU A 362 6.57 1.98 4.22
CA GLU A 362 7.20 2.01 2.88
C GLU A 362 8.43 2.92 2.79
N GLY A 363 9.20 2.95 3.86
CA GLY A 363 10.34 3.83 4.08
C GLY A 363 9.98 5.06 4.90
N VAL A 364 10.63 5.21 6.05
CA VAL A 364 10.41 6.35 6.94
C VAL A 364 10.79 7.66 6.27
N SER A 365 10.00 8.72 6.49
CA SER A 365 10.21 10.02 5.81
C SER A 365 11.63 10.57 5.91
N PRO A 366 12.34 10.53 7.06
CA PRO A 366 13.72 11.01 7.13
C PRO A 366 14.67 10.26 6.20
N LEU A 367 14.55 8.92 6.11
CA LEU A 367 15.39 8.11 5.22
C LEU A 367 15.09 8.42 3.75
N LEU A 368 13.82 8.55 3.39
CA LEU A 368 13.43 8.89 2.02
C LEU A 368 13.91 10.29 1.61
N LYS A 369 13.95 11.26 2.55
CA LYS A 369 14.53 12.60 2.28
C LYS A 369 16.02 12.50 1.93
N VAL A 370 16.78 11.64 2.60
CA VAL A 370 18.19 11.38 2.26
C VAL A 370 18.32 10.73 0.88
N LEU A 371 17.45 9.76 0.56
CA LEU A 371 17.40 9.14 -0.78
C LEU A 371 17.14 10.20 -1.85
N VAL A 372 16.11 11.02 -1.68
CA VAL A 372 15.73 12.08 -2.63
C VAL A 372 16.88 13.07 -2.83
N ALA A 373 17.52 13.51 -1.74
CA ALA A 373 18.68 14.40 -1.81
C ALA A 373 19.83 13.75 -2.59
N GLY A 374 20.11 12.47 -2.34
CA GLY A 374 21.14 11.73 -3.06
C GLY A 374 20.87 11.62 -4.57
N GLU A 375 19.61 11.40 -4.96
CA GLU A 375 19.22 11.37 -6.39
C GLU A 375 19.33 12.75 -7.06
N ILE A 376 18.99 13.84 -6.36
CA ILE A 376 19.11 15.21 -6.86
C ILE A 376 20.59 15.60 -7.04
N LEU A 377 21.46 15.20 -6.10
CA LEU A 377 22.89 15.56 -6.13
C LEU A 377 23.72 14.77 -7.14
N ARG A 378 23.20 13.65 -7.64
CA ARG A 378 23.85 12.86 -8.69
C ARG A 378 23.57 13.40 -10.10
N GLY A 379 22.61 14.30 -10.26
CA GLY A 379 22.20 14.90 -11.54
C GLY A 379 21.09 14.11 -12.17
#